data_f07029a13a2c872c2e87da760dfd8690
#
_entry.id   f07029a13a2c872c2e87da760dfd8690
#
_cell.length_a   1.000
_cell.length_b   1.000
_cell.length_c   1.000
_cell.angle_alpha   90.00
_cell.angle_beta   90.00
_cell.angle_gamma   90.00
#
_symmetry.space_group_name_H-M   'P 1'
#
loop_
_entity.id
_entity.type
_entity.pdbx_description
1 polymer ?
#
loop_
_entity_poly.entity_id
_entity_poly.type
_entity_poly.pdbx_seq_one_letter_code
_entity_poly.pdbx_strand_id
1 'polypeptide(L)'
;WIVVTGTNIDYPILQGSTNNTYLRTDYKGNHANGGSIFFDYRMAEKYSLNLNAVIYGHNMTNGTMFRAIRTWYESATRNSTAETMRIEVYTADSLYIYTPFSAYRSDGSDFATTGFASYDSFVSFLDTISSRSVLGRNLTYDSDSKICTLVTCTNNSGNVKERYVLHGLLTQVYNFD
;
A
#
# COMPACT_ATOMS: atom_id res chain seq x y z
N TRP A 1 2.96 9.50 7.74
CA TRP A 1 3.64 8.39 8.39
C TRP A 1 2.84 7.10 8.19
N ILE A 2 3.47 5.93 8.07
CA ILE A 2 2.79 4.63 7.98
C ILE A 2 3.25 3.70 9.11
N VAL A 3 2.28 3.03 9.74
CA VAL A 3 2.50 1.89 10.63
C VAL A 3 1.66 0.71 10.13
N VAL A 4 2.24 -0.49 10.09
CA VAL A 4 1.48 -1.71 9.83
C VAL A 4 1.60 -2.62 11.04
N THR A 5 0.47 -2.79 11.76
CA THR A 5 0.47 -3.52 13.03
C THR A 5 0.91 -4.97 12.86
N GLY A 6 1.67 -5.48 13.83
CA GLY A 6 2.21 -6.84 13.77
C GLY A 6 3.42 -7.00 12.82
N THR A 7 3.96 -5.90 12.31
CA THR A 7 5.17 -5.86 11.47
C THR A 7 6.15 -4.80 11.98
N ASN A 8 7.31 -4.72 11.35
CA ASN A 8 8.30 -3.68 11.60
C ASN A 8 8.16 -2.46 10.64
N ILE A 9 7.03 -2.34 9.96
CA ILE A 9 6.76 -1.17 9.11
C ILE A 9 6.31 -0.02 10.01
N ASP A 10 7.20 0.96 10.16
CA ASP A 10 7.02 2.18 10.95
C ASP A 10 7.94 3.26 10.36
N TYR A 11 7.43 4.01 9.36
CA TYR A 11 8.23 4.88 8.51
C TYR A 11 7.53 6.18 8.13
N PRO A 12 8.29 7.27 7.89
CA PRO A 12 7.78 8.44 7.19
C PRO A 12 7.40 8.05 5.75
N ILE A 13 6.34 8.66 5.22
CA ILE A 13 5.97 8.55 3.81
C ILE A 13 6.30 9.88 3.14
N LEU A 14 7.08 9.83 2.07
CA LEU A 14 7.46 10.99 1.28
C LEU A 14 6.66 11.03 -0.02
N GLN A 15 6.62 12.17 -0.69
CA GLN A 15 6.07 12.30 -2.04
C GLN A 15 7.04 13.13 -2.89
N GLY A 16 7.41 12.57 -4.03
CA GLY A 16 8.31 13.22 -4.99
C GLY A 16 7.56 13.65 -6.25
N SER A 17 8.27 14.36 -7.12
CA SER A 17 7.76 14.73 -8.44
C SER A 17 7.67 13.55 -9.42
N THR A 18 8.30 12.43 -9.10
CA THR A 18 8.23 11.17 -9.85
C THR A 18 8.37 9.98 -8.89
N ASN A 19 7.97 8.78 -9.33
CA ASN A 19 8.17 7.55 -8.55
C ASN A 19 9.65 7.11 -8.44
N ASN A 20 10.57 7.79 -9.13
CA ASN A 20 12.01 7.53 -9.02
C ASN A 20 12.69 8.40 -7.96
N THR A 21 12.07 9.51 -7.53
CA THR A 21 12.67 10.50 -6.61
C THR A 21 13.21 9.85 -5.34
N TYR A 22 12.40 9.02 -4.69
CA TYR A 22 12.76 8.38 -3.42
C TYR A 22 13.12 6.89 -3.53
N LEU A 23 13.24 6.39 -4.75
CA LEU A 23 13.57 4.98 -4.97
C LEU A 23 14.96 4.61 -4.42
N ARG A 24 15.91 5.56 -4.44
CA ARG A 24 17.26 5.39 -3.90
C ARG A 24 17.74 6.61 -3.12
N THR A 25 16.81 7.33 -2.50
CA THR A 25 17.09 8.57 -1.77
C THR A 25 16.38 8.51 -0.42
N ASP A 26 17.11 8.83 0.65
CA ASP A 26 16.54 8.93 1.99
C ASP A 26 15.77 10.25 2.19
N TYR A 27 15.13 10.41 3.34
CA TYR A 27 14.35 11.61 3.66
C TYR A 27 15.20 12.89 3.81
N LYS A 28 16.52 12.76 3.88
CA LYS A 28 17.48 13.88 3.93
C LYS A 28 18.03 14.23 2.54
N GLY A 29 17.64 13.50 1.50
CA GLY A 29 18.15 13.70 0.14
C GLY A 29 19.46 12.98 -0.18
N ASN A 30 19.96 12.11 0.73
CA ASN A 30 21.18 11.36 0.48
C ASN A 30 20.87 10.05 -0.25
N HIS A 31 21.87 9.53 -0.98
CA HIS A 31 21.76 8.20 -1.59
C HIS A 31 21.61 7.12 -0.52
N ALA A 32 20.61 6.27 -0.67
CA ALA A 32 20.34 5.13 0.21
C ALA A 32 19.82 3.93 -0.60
N ASN A 33 20.42 2.75 -0.43
CA ASN A 33 20.02 1.54 -1.18
C ASN A 33 18.57 1.12 -0.92
N GLY A 34 18.06 1.34 0.28
CA GLY A 34 16.66 1.10 0.65
C GLY A 34 15.71 2.23 0.26
N GLY A 35 16.21 3.36 -0.23
CA GLY A 35 15.41 4.53 -0.51
C GLY A 35 14.56 4.98 0.69
N SER A 36 13.36 5.44 0.40
CA SER A 36 12.33 5.76 1.40
C SER A 36 11.03 5.05 1.08
N ILE A 37 10.08 5.08 2.01
CA ILE A 37 8.68 4.77 1.71
C ILE A 37 8.06 6.04 1.09
N PHE A 38 7.35 5.90 -0.02
CA PHE A 38 6.83 7.06 -0.74
C PHE A 38 5.48 6.81 -1.41
N PHE A 39 4.69 7.88 -1.51
CA PHE A 39 3.45 7.91 -2.27
C PHE A 39 3.72 7.95 -3.77
N ASP A 40 2.80 7.38 -4.55
CA ASP A 40 2.77 7.60 -5.99
C ASP A 40 2.70 9.12 -6.28
N TYR A 41 3.53 9.61 -7.20
CA TYR A 41 3.63 11.03 -7.50
C TYR A 41 2.33 11.65 -8.04
N ARG A 42 1.40 10.82 -8.56
CA ARG A 42 0.09 11.24 -9.10
C ARG A 42 -0.97 11.47 -8.04
N MET A 43 -0.70 11.08 -6.79
CA MET A 43 -1.66 11.30 -5.71
C MET A 43 -1.89 12.78 -5.45
N ALA A 44 -3.13 13.14 -5.08
CA ALA A 44 -3.47 14.48 -4.64
C ALA A 44 -2.73 14.82 -3.32
N GLU A 45 -2.27 16.07 -3.17
CA GLU A 45 -1.60 16.55 -1.95
C GLU A 45 -2.47 16.36 -0.71
N LYS A 46 -3.77 16.70 -0.82
CA LYS A 46 -4.72 16.41 0.26
C LYS A 46 -5.04 14.93 0.26
N TYR A 47 -4.51 14.22 1.25
CA TYR A 47 -4.61 12.76 1.36
C TYR A 47 -6.05 12.24 1.25
N SER A 48 -7.01 12.91 1.89
CA SER A 48 -8.42 12.52 1.90
C SER A 48 -9.13 12.55 0.53
N LEU A 49 -8.52 13.16 -0.49
CA LEU A 49 -9.08 13.20 -1.85
C LEU A 49 -8.73 11.95 -2.67
N ASN A 50 -7.83 11.10 -2.21
CA ASN A 50 -7.42 9.91 -2.95
C ASN A 50 -8.38 8.75 -2.68
N LEU A 51 -8.95 8.15 -3.74
CA LEU A 51 -9.72 6.91 -3.63
C LEU A 51 -8.80 5.71 -3.40
N ASN A 52 -7.61 5.72 -3.99
CA ASN A 52 -6.56 4.72 -3.77
C ASN A 52 -5.24 5.43 -3.44
N ALA A 53 -4.81 5.31 -2.20
CA ALA A 53 -3.52 5.80 -1.75
C ALA A 53 -2.43 4.76 -2.02
N VAL A 54 -1.65 4.95 -3.10
CA VAL A 54 -0.60 4.01 -3.51
C VAL A 54 0.72 4.37 -2.85
N ILE A 55 1.31 3.40 -2.13
CA ILE A 55 2.53 3.57 -1.32
C ILE A 55 3.54 2.50 -1.74
N TYR A 56 4.75 2.94 -2.08
CA TYR A 56 5.85 2.09 -2.49
C TYR A 56 6.91 1.96 -1.41
N GLY A 57 7.54 0.80 -1.34
CA GLY A 57 8.72 0.55 -0.50
C GLY A 57 9.52 -0.63 -1.01
N HIS A 58 10.84 -0.60 -0.79
CA HIS A 58 11.72 -1.70 -1.18
C HIS A 58 11.49 -2.96 -0.34
N ASN A 59 11.77 -4.12 -0.94
CA ASN A 59 11.84 -5.42 -0.28
C ASN A 59 13.30 -5.73 0.09
N MET A 60 13.75 -5.22 1.23
CA MET A 60 15.15 -5.32 1.64
C MET A 60 15.45 -6.67 2.29
N THR A 61 16.57 -7.29 1.94
CA THR A 61 16.98 -8.59 2.50
C THR A 61 17.30 -8.55 3.99
N ASN A 62 17.67 -7.39 4.52
CA ASN A 62 17.91 -7.17 5.95
C ASN A 62 16.62 -7.01 6.78
N GLY A 63 15.45 -7.21 6.20
CA GLY A 63 14.17 -7.16 6.91
C GLY A 63 13.51 -5.79 6.95
N THR A 64 14.15 -4.73 6.46
CA THR A 64 13.63 -3.36 6.51
C THR A 64 12.71 -3.02 5.34
N MET A 65 12.17 -1.81 5.35
CA MET A 65 11.21 -1.25 4.39
C MET A 65 9.95 -2.13 4.30
N PHE A 66 9.49 -2.48 3.10
CA PHE A 66 8.30 -3.31 2.92
C PHE A 66 8.58 -4.82 2.86
N ARG A 67 9.73 -5.27 3.36
CA ARG A 67 10.06 -6.71 3.48
C ARG A 67 8.98 -7.48 4.24
N ALA A 68 8.41 -6.88 5.27
CA ALA A 68 7.38 -7.51 6.10
C ALA A 68 6.12 -7.88 5.29
N ILE A 69 5.76 -7.12 4.23
CA ILE A 69 4.63 -7.45 3.34
C ILE A 69 4.86 -8.78 2.64
N ARG A 70 6.07 -9.00 2.09
CA ARG A 70 6.43 -10.28 1.48
C ARG A 70 6.36 -11.41 2.49
N THR A 71 7.01 -11.24 3.65
CA THR A 71 7.06 -12.27 4.69
C THR A 71 5.65 -12.65 5.15
N TRP A 72 4.80 -11.65 5.38
CA TRP A 72 3.41 -11.86 5.72
C TRP A 72 2.65 -12.59 4.60
N TYR A 73 2.77 -12.14 3.35
CA TYR A 73 2.11 -12.75 2.19
C TYR A 73 2.46 -14.23 2.03
N GLU A 74 3.73 -14.59 2.22
CA GLU A 74 4.24 -15.96 2.11
C GLU A 74 3.91 -16.83 3.33
N SER A 75 3.41 -16.24 4.43
CA SER A 75 3.08 -16.96 5.68
C SER A 75 1.82 -17.81 5.54
N ALA A 76 1.85 -19.00 6.15
CA ALA A 76 0.67 -19.86 6.26
C ALA A 76 -0.45 -19.22 7.13
N THR A 77 -0.11 -18.27 8.00
CA THR A 77 -1.06 -17.60 8.90
C THR A 77 -1.61 -16.28 8.35
N ARG A 78 -1.29 -15.90 7.11
CA ARG A 78 -1.68 -14.59 6.56
C ARG A 78 -3.19 -14.31 6.64
N ASN A 79 -4.03 -15.32 6.40
CA ASN A 79 -5.48 -15.12 6.42
C ASN A 79 -6.00 -14.79 7.81
N SER A 80 -5.57 -15.50 8.85
CA SER A 80 -5.95 -15.20 10.23
C SER A 80 -5.35 -13.88 10.73
N THR A 81 -4.11 -13.57 10.35
CA THR A 81 -3.45 -12.32 10.72
C THR A 81 -4.10 -11.11 10.03
N ALA A 82 -4.63 -11.27 8.80
CA ALA A 82 -5.31 -10.19 8.09
C ALA A 82 -6.51 -9.60 8.84
N GLU A 83 -7.13 -10.37 9.74
CA GLU A 83 -8.26 -9.90 10.55
C GLU A 83 -7.85 -8.88 11.61
N THR A 84 -6.67 -9.05 12.17
CA THR A 84 -6.15 -8.18 13.25
C THR A 84 -5.16 -7.14 12.75
N MET A 85 -4.53 -7.37 11.58
CA MET A 85 -3.62 -6.43 10.97
C MET A 85 -4.35 -5.13 10.60
N ARG A 86 -3.70 -3.99 10.86
CA ARG A 86 -4.16 -2.66 10.45
C ARG A 86 -3.02 -1.96 9.72
N ILE A 87 -3.39 -1.23 8.68
CA ILE A 87 -2.50 -0.29 8.01
C ILE A 87 -2.93 1.09 8.48
N GLU A 88 -2.06 1.78 9.18
CA GLU A 88 -2.31 3.09 9.76
C GLU A 88 -1.53 4.14 9.00
N VAL A 89 -2.22 5.15 8.47
CA VAL A 89 -1.59 6.28 7.78
C VAL A 89 -1.91 7.55 8.53
N TYR A 90 -0.88 8.16 9.08
CA TYR A 90 -0.95 9.42 9.82
C TYR A 90 -0.64 10.58 8.89
N THR A 91 -1.51 11.57 8.87
CA THR A 91 -1.31 12.89 8.25
C THR A 91 -1.14 13.94 9.34
N ALA A 92 -1.05 15.21 8.97
CA ALA A 92 -0.96 16.29 9.98
C ALA A 92 -2.25 16.47 10.78
N ASP A 93 -3.39 16.10 10.20
CA ASP A 93 -4.73 16.38 10.72
C ASP A 93 -5.55 15.12 11.03
N SER A 94 -5.09 13.93 10.61
CA SER A 94 -5.92 12.73 10.74
C SER A 94 -5.11 11.43 10.77
N LEU A 95 -5.69 10.40 11.39
CA LEU A 95 -5.28 9.00 11.29
C LEU A 95 -6.30 8.24 10.45
N TYR A 96 -5.82 7.58 9.40
CA TYR A 96 -6.59 6.69 8.54
C TYR A 96 -6.24 5.24 8.84
N ILE A 97 -7.24 4.40 9.17
CA ILE A 97 -7.05 2.99 9.48
C ILE A 97 -7.67 2.13 8.39
N TYR A 98 -6.84 1.28 7.80
CA TYR A 98 -7.25 0.36 6.74
C TYR A 98 -7.14 -1.07 7.20
N THR A 99 -8.13 -1.88 6.83
CA THR A 99 -8.15 -3.33 7.06
C THR A 99 -7.74 -4.05 5.76
N PRO A 100 -6.72 -4.92 5.78
CA PRO A 100 -6.35 -5.71 4.61
C PRO A 100 -7.51 -6.54 4.07
N PHE A 101 -7.75 -6.49 2.76
CA PHE A 101 -8.81 -7.29 2.11
C PHE A 101 -8.34 -8.01 0.86
N SER A 102 -7.33 -7.50 0.18
CA SER A 102 -6.80 -8.13 -1.03
C SER A 102 -5.27 -8.14 -1.01
N ALA A 103 -4.70 -9.29 -1.34
CA ALA A 103 -3.27 -9.45 -1.52
C ALA A 103 -2.98 -10.44 -2.66
N TYR A 104 -2.04 -10.08 -3.54
CA TYR A 104 -1.64 -10.92 -4.67
C TYR A 104 -0.25 -10.56 -5.18
N ARG A 105 0.26 -11.35 -6.14
CA ARG A 105 1.45 -11.02 -6.91
C ARG A 105 1.03 -10.55 -8.30
N SER A 106 1.64 -9.48 -8.80
CA SER A 106 1.36 -8.92 -10.13
C SER A 106 2.67 -8.49 -10.81
N ASP A 107 2.74 -8.70 -12.11
CA ASP A 107 3.78 -8.17 -13.00
C ASP A 107 3.29 -6.96 -13.84
N GLY A 108 2.01 -6.63 -13.72
CA GLY A 108 1.39 -5.43 -14.29
C GLY A 108 1.61 -4.18 -13.45
N SER A 109 0.95 -3.10 -13.82
CA SER A 109 0.91 -1.83 -13.09
C SER A 109 -0.52 -1.38 -12.77
N ASP A 110 -1.52 -2.20 -13.06
CA ASP A 110 -2.94 -1.94 -12.86
C ASP A 110 -3.33 -1.72 -11.39
N PHE A 111 -2.58 -2.33 -10.46
CA PHE A 111 -2.74 -2.09 -9.02
C PHE A 111 -2.49 -0.62 -8.60
N ALA A 112 -1.73 0.14 -9.39
CA ALA A 112 -1.29 1.49 -9.09
C ALA A 112 -2.21 2.57 -9.70
N THR A 113 -3.48 2.26 -9.94
CA THR A 113 -4.46 3.23 -10.39
C THR A 113 -4.79 4.21 -9.27
N THR A 114 -4.50 5.50 -9.47
CA THR A 114 -4.74 6.58 -8.48
C THR A 114 -5.94 7.45 -8.83
N GLY A 115 -6.31 7.53 -10.13
CA GLY A 115 -7.47 8.28 -10.62
C GLY A 115 -8.48 7.37 -11.29
N PHE A 116 -9.76 7.62 -11.06
CA PHE A 116 -10.89 6.88 -11.62
C PHE A 116 -11.84 7.84 -12.32
N ALA A 117 -12.33 7.45 -13.51
CA ALA A 117 -13.22 8.28 -14.32
C ALA A 117 -14.63 8.40 -13.71
N SER A 118 -15.04 7.38 -12.95
CA SER A 118 -16.34 7.33 -12.27
C SER A 118 -16.25 6.41 -11.06
N TYR A 119 -17.27 6.45 -10.21
CA TYR A 119 -17.41 5.48 -9.12
C TYR A 119 -17.53 4.04 -9.64
N ASP A 120 -18.26 3.80 -10.74
CA ASP A 120 -18.37 2.47 -11.34
C ASP A 120 -17.01 1.92 -11.79
N SER A 121 -16.12 2.79 -12.31
CA SER A 121 -14.76 2.39 -12.66
C SER A 121 -13.92 2.03 -11.43
N PHE A 122 -14.15 2.70 -10.30
CA PHE A 122 -13.51 2.35 -9.03
C PHE A 122 -14.04 1.02 -8.48
N VAL A 123 -15.36 0.78 -8.50
CA VAL A 123 -15.95 -0.50 -8.09
C VAL A 123 -15.42 -1.65 -8.95
N SER A 124 -15.39 -1.48 -10.27
CA SER A 124 -14.82 -2.48 -11.19
C SER A 124 -13.34 -2.79 -10.88
N PHE A 125 -12.59 -1.77 -10.45
CA PHE A 125 -11.23 -1.97 -9.98
C PHE A 125 -11.20 -2.77 -8.66
N LEU A 126 -12.06 -2.45 -7.68
CA LEU A 126 -12.17 -3.19 -6.42
C LEU A 126 -12.51 -4.67 -6.65
N ASP A 127 -13.47 -4.96 -7.55
CA ASP A 127 -13.83 -6.32 -7.92
C ASP A 127 -12.65 -7.07 -8.55
N THR A 128 -11.91 -6.39 -9.44
CA THR A 128 -10.73 -6.96 -10.09
C THR A 128 -9.64 -7.32 -9.08
N ILE A 129 -9.29 -6.42 -8.17
CA ILE A 129 -8.24 -6.70 -7.18
C ILE A 129 -8.70 -7.72 -6.12
N SER A 130 -9.99 -7.76 -5.80
CA SER A 130 -10.57 -8.76 -4.90
C SER A 130 -10.52 -10.16 -5.51
N SER A 131 -10.83 -10.30 -6.80
CA SER A 131 -10.81 -11.60 -7.50
C SER A 131 -9.41 -12.22 -7.60
N ARG A 132 -8.34 -11.41 -7.54
CA ARG A 132 -6.94 -11.85 -7.57
C ARG A 132 -6.40 -12.24 -6.19
N SER A 133 -7.15 -11.92 -5.14
CA SER A 133 -6.68 -12.01 -3.76
C SER A 133 -6.46 -13.46 -3.32
N VAL A 134 -5.34 -13.70 -2.63
CA VAL A 134 -5.13 -14.94 -1.86
C VAL A 134 -5.80 -14.89 -0.48
N LEU A 135 -6.42 -13.77 -0.12
CA LEU A 135 -7.23 -13.61 1.10
C LEU A 135 -8.67 -13.98 0.77
N GLY A 136 -9.24 -14.93 1.51
CA GLY A 136 -10.65 -15.31 1.38
C GLY A 136 -11.59 -14.31 2.07
N ARG A 137 -11.46 -13.01 1.79
CA ARG A 137 -12.23 -11.95 2.46
C ARG A 137 -13.15 -11.25 1.49
N ASN A 138 -14.43 -11.23 1.84
CA ASN A 138 -15.45 -10.43 1.16
C ASN A 138 -15.73 -9.20 2.03
N LEU A 139 -15.31 -8.02 1.59
CA LEU A 139 -15.69 -6.75 2.19
C LEU A 139 -16.73 -6.08 1.31
N THR A 140 -17.67 -5.40 1.94
CA THR A 140 -18.62 -4.54 1.24
C THR A 140 -18.01 -3.17 1.02
N TYR A 141 -18.21 -2.60 -0.15
CA TYR A 141 -17.81 -1.23 -0.49
C TYR A 141 -19.04 -0.42 -0.91
N ASP A 142 -18.97 0.87 -0.69
CA ASP A 142 -20.00 1.87 -1.00
C ASP A 142 -19.37 3.09 -1.69
N SER A 143 -20.17 4.13 -1.96
CA SER A 143 -19.73 5.36 -2.62
C SER A 143 -18.64 6.12 -1.90
N ASP A 144 -18.48 5.92 -0.60
CA ASP A 144 -17.50 6.62 0.24
C ASP A 144 -16.25 5.78 0.50
N SER A 145 -16.23 4.56 -0.02
CA SER A 145 -15.11 3.63 0.16
C SER A 145 -13.82 4.20 -0.42
N LYS A 146 -12.74 4.00 0.33
CA LYS A 146 -11.35 4.35 -0.06
C LYS A 146 -10.43 3.21 0.31
N ILE A 147 -9.34 3.10 -0.45
CA ILE A 147 -8.34 2.08 -0.19
C ILE A 147 -6.94 2.68 -0.11
N CYS A 148 -6.02 1.93 0.51
CA CYS A 148 -4.60 2.11 0.31
C CYS A 148 -3.99 0.86 -0.34
N THR A 149 -2.95 1.06 -1.12
CA THR A 149 -2.22 0.00 -1.82
C THR A 149 -0.75 0.05 -1.45
N LEU A 150 -0.26 -0.99 -0.78
CA LEU A 150 1.15 -1.15 -0.47
C LEU A 150 1.82 -2.04 -1.51
N VAL A 151 2.94 -1.58 -2.06
CA VAL A 151 3.62 -2.25 -3.18
C VAL A 151 5.09 -2.46 -2.87
N THR A 152 5.59 -3.68 -3.06
CA THR A 152 7.01 -4.00 -2.97
C THR A 152 7.46 -5.01 -4.02
N CYS A 153 8.76 -5.05 -4.33
CA CYS A 153 9.33 -5.99 -5.29
C CYS A 153 9.30 -7.43 -4.75
N THR A 154 9.17 -8.42 -5.63
CA THR A 154 9.35 -9.83 -5.26
C THR A 154 10.82 -10.23 -5.14
N ASN A 155 11.73 -9.43 -5.71
CA ASN A 155 13.16 -9.76 -5.90
C ASN A 155 13.36 -11.03 -6.77
N ASN A 156 12.41 -11.30 -7.66
CA ASN A 156 12.49 -12.40 -8.60
C ASN A 156 13.40 -11.99 -9.78
N SER A 157 14.57 -12.61 -9.90
CA SER A 157 15.52 -12.33 -10.98
C SER A 157 14.99 -12.70 -12.37
N GLY A 158 14.05 -13.65 -12.45
CA GLY A 158 13.39 -14.03 -13.70
C GLY A 158 12.27 -13.09 -14.11
N ASN A 159 11.72 -12.30 -13.19
CA ASN A 159 10.70 -11.30 -13.47
C ASN A 159 10.87 -10.06 -12.56
N VAL A 160 11.67 -9.12 -13.00
CA VAL A 160 11.99 -7.88 -12.26
C VAL A 160 10.80 -6.92 -12.12
N LYS A 161 9.72 -7.14 -12.89
CA LYS A 161 8.50 -6.33 -12.81
C LYS A 161 7.52 -6.85 -11.76
N GLU A 162 7.69 -8.08 -11.30
CA GLU A 162 6.77 -8.70 -10.35
C GLU A 162 6.78 -7.98 -9.00
N ARG A 163 5.59 -7.80 -8.42
CA ARG A 163 5.36 -7.10 -7.15
C ARG A 163 4.49 -7.94 -6.22
N TYR A 164 4.73 -7.82 -4.92
CA TYR A 164 3.74 -8.12 -3.89
C TYR A 164 2.89 -6.88 -3.69
N VAL A 165 1.58 -7.06 -3.73
CA VAL A 165 0.58 -5.99 -3.59
C VAL A 165 -0.35 -6.35 -2.43
N LEU A 166 -0.58 -5.38 -1.56
CA LEU A 166 -1.51 -5.48 -0.43
C LEU A 166 -2.46 -4.29 -0.46
N HIS A 167 -3.76 -4.55 -0.53
CA HIS A 167 -4.78 -3.52 -0.46
C HIS A 167 -5.50 -3.57 0.88
N GLY A 168 -5.64 -2.40 1.51
CA GLY A 168 -6.47 -2.17 2.69
C GLY A 168 -7.68 -1.32 2.35
N LEU A 169 -8.86 -1.71 2.86
CA LEU A 169 -10.08 -0.90 2.81
C LEU A 169 -10.10 0.05 4.01
N LEU A 170 -10.40 1.32 3.79
CA LEU A 170 -10.54 2.32 4.85
C LEU A 170 -11.73 1.94 5.75
N THR A 171 -11.47 1.75 7.04
CA THR A 171 -12.48 1.37 8.00
C THR A 171 -12.73 2.41 9.08
N GLN A 172 -11.75 3.27 9.36
CA GLN A 172 -11.86 4.30 10.38
C GLN A 172 -11.03 5.53 10.02
N VAL A 173 -11.52 6.71 10.40
CA VAL A 173 -10.77 7.97 10.35
C VAL A 173 -10.93 8.66 11.71
N TYR A 174 -9.80 9.07 12.28
CA TYR A 174 -9.75 9.90 13.49
C TYR A 174 -9.14 11.24 13.12
N ASN A 175 -9.88 12.32 13.31
CA ASN A 175 -9.35 13.66 13.14
C ASN A 175 -8.64 14.10 14.42
N PHE A 176 -7.52 14.76 14.28
CA PHE A 176 -6.80 15.37 15.40
C PHE A 176 -7.34 16.79 15.63
N ASP A 177 -7.48 17.15 16.89
CA ASP A 177 -7.90 18.49 17.32
C ASP A 177 -6.77 19.52 17.16
#